data_828aca48fc0d45d9349ea857ea6ea9d7
#
_entry.id   828aca48fc0d45d9349ea857ea6ea9d7
#
_cell.length_a   1.000
_cell.length_b   1.000
_cell.length_c   1.000
_cell.angle_alpha   90.00
_cell.angle_beta   90.00
_cell.angle_gamma   90.00
#
_symmetry.space_group_name_H-M   'P 1'
#
loop_
_entity.id
_entity.type
_entity.pdbx_description
1 polymer ?
#
loop_
_entity_poly.entity_id
_entity_poly.type
_entity_poly.pdbx_seq_one_letter_code
_entity_poly.pdbx_strand_id
1 'polypeptide(L)'
;MDYYYNFCGVPFRIAAPEALWEDSDSPKFRCAPCAPAITIEITSAPELPTMTGRFLGHRGEKYIWRDGSTVTRLTQDVFRSQPHMLCTYDLNSPGSVRCIAREEDWRWATRSQFLWPGVSLPQLLLHHDTLTFHASYVAHQGWGILFTAPSQTGKSTQASLWEKHRGARVLNGDKAAVRLGERPMVHGMPFSGTSGICENVSMPLGCIVVLSQAKENTVRRLGAQEALSLLSPNVFSDQLISEEWQKTLLLLLDFMAAVPIYALACTPDVRAVEELEAAMARDGLQFLH
;
A
#
# COMPACT_ATOMS: atom_id res chain seq x y z
N MET A 1 -23.75 -11.45 3.12
CA MET A 1 -22.61 -12.38 3.33
C MET A 1 -21.51 -11.66 4.06
N ASP A 2 -20.85 -12.32 5.01
CA ASP A 2 -19.77 -11.71 5.78
C ASP A 2 -18.42 -12.33 5.42
N TYR A 3 -17.43 -11.47 5.23
CA TYR A 3 -16.06 -11.83 4.89
C TYR A 3 -15.11 -11.19 5.89
N TYR A 4 -14.14 -11.96 6.36
CA TYR A 4 -13.16 -11.48 7.34
C TYR A 4 -11.76 -11.52 6.74
N TYR A 5 -11.05 -10.41 6.85
CA TYR A 5 -9.70 -10.25 6.38
C TYR A 5 -8.81 -9.67 7.47
N ASN A 6 -7.51 -9.94 7.37
CA ASN A 6 -6.52 -9.29 8.21
C ASN A 6 -5.45 -8.66 7.32
N PHE A 7 -5.37 -7.33 7.34
CA PHE A 7 -4.34 -6.57 6.65
C PHE A 7 -3.44 -5.90 7.67
N CYS A 8 -2.16 -6.22 7.64
CA CYS A 8 -1.16 -5.59 8.53
C CYS A 8 -1.49 -5.75 10.03
N GLY A 9 -2.14 -6.84 10.44
CA GLY A 9 -2.60 -7.02 11.80
C GLY A 9 -3.87 -6.23 12.17
N VAL A 10 -4.52 -5.57 11.21
CA VAL A 10 -5.81 -4.90 11.38
C VAL A 10 -6.92 -5.82 10.87
N PRO A 11 -7.88 -6.24 11.71
CA PRO A 11 -8.98 -7.09 11.30
C PRO A 11 -10.10 -6.27 10.64
N PHE A 12 -10.56 -6.74 9.49
CA PHE A 12 -11.66 -6.18 8.70
C PHE A 12 -12.81 -7.15 8.63
N ARG A 13 -14.04 -6.63 8.67
CA ARG A 13 -15.25 -7.33 8.26
C ARG A 13 -15.85 -6.61 7.06
N ILE A 14 -16.15 -7.35 6.00
CA ILE A 14 -16.94 -6.86 4.86
C ILE A 14 -18.29 -7.56 4.88
N ALA A 15 -19.36 -6.77 4.98
CA ALA A 15 -20.73 -7.24 4.77
C ALA A 15 -21.14 -6.88 3.34
N ALA A 16 -21.57 -7.86 2.55
CA ALA A 16 -21.97 -7.67 1.17
C ALA A 16 -23.30 -8.40 0.88
N PRO A 17 -24.18 -7.85 0.00
CA PRO A 17 -25.47 -8.47 -0.33
C PRO A 17 -25.28 -9.77 -1.12
N GLU A 18 -24.28 -9.81 -1.97
CA GLU A 18 -23.96 -10.92 -2.86
C GLU A 18 -22.52 -11.40 -2.66
N ALA A 19 -22.17 -12.52 -3.29
CA ALA A 19 -20.82 -13.04 -3.24
C ALA A 19 -19.82 -12.07 -3.91
N LEU A 20 -18.71 -11.82 -3.20
CA LEU A 20 -17.58 -11.11 -3.77
C LEU A 20 -16.93 -11.98 -4.85
N TRP A 21 -16.52 -11.36 -5.96
CA TRP A 21 -15.76 -12.03 -6.99
C TRP A 21 -14.30 -12.10 -6.57
N GLU A 22 -13.95 -13.11 -5.79
CA GLU A 22 -12.57 -13.30 -5.36
C GLU A 22 -11.71 -13.86 -6.50
N ASP A 23 -10.61 -13.18 -6.73
CA ASP A 23 -9.47 -13.67 -7.51
C ASP A 23 -8.43 -14.33 -6.58
N SER A 24 -7.21 -14.55 -7.08
CA SER A 24 -6.14 -15.22 -6.32
C SER A 24 -5.55 -14.40 -5.16
N ASP A 25 -5.76 -13.09 -5.11
CA ASP A 25 -5.08 -12.21 -4.17
C ASP A 25 -5.83 -12.06 -2.83
N SER A 26 -7.12 -11.70 -2.87
CA SER A 26 -7.94 -11.47 -1.67
C SER A 26 -7.97 -12.68 -0.71
N PRO A 27 -8.13 -13.94 -1.18
CA PRO A 27 -8.22 -15.09 -0.29
C PRO A 27 -7.01 -15.30 0.61
N LYS A 28 -5.81 -14.86 0.18
CA LYS A 28 -4.56 -14.97 0.97
C LYS A 28 -4.61 -14.15 2.27
N PHE A 29 -5.48 -13.16 2.34
CA PHE A 29 -5.64 -12.26 3.49
C PHE A 29 -6.86 -12.61 4.34
N ARG A 30 -7.62 -13.65 4.01
CA ARG A 30 -8.75 -14.09 4.81
C ARG A 30 -8.31 -14.58 6.18
N CYS A 31 -9.17 -14.36 7.18
CA CYS A 31 -8.99 -14.86 8.54
C CYS A 31 -10.31 -15.46 9.07
N ALA A 32 -10.23 -16.12 10.21
CA ALA A 32 -11.41 -16.55 10.94
C ALA A 32 -12.24 -15.33 11.41
N PRO A 33 -13.56 -15.48 11.60
CA PRO A 33 -14.39 -14.45 12.20
C PRO A 33 -13.82 -13.95 13.52
N CYS A 34 -13.69 -12.63 13.66
CA CYS A 34 -13.14 -11.97 14.83
C CYS A 34 -13.82 -10.61 15.03
N ALA A 35 -13.56 -9.95 16.17
CA ALA A 35 -14.00 -8.59 16.39
C ALA A 35 -13.25 -7.66 15.40
N PRO A 36 -13.95 -6.99 14.46
CA PRO A 36 -13.29 -6.16 13.46
C PRO A 36 -12.89 -4.80 14.05
N ALA A 37 -11.73 -4.30 13.64
CA ALA A 37 -11.37 -2.90 13.85
C ALA A 37 -12.03 -2.00 12.80
N ILE A 38 -12.28 -2.55 11.59
CA ILE A 38 -12.94 -1.84 10.50
C ILE A 38 -14.08 -2.73 9.96
N THR A 39 -15.27 -2.16 9.87
CA THR A 39 -16.43 -2.77 9.24
C THR A 39 -16.77 -2.01 7.96
N ILE A 40 -16.83 -2.73 6.84
CA ILE A 40 -17.21 -2.20 5.54
C ILE A 40 -18.53 -2.83 5.14
N GLU A 41 -19.56 -2.00 4.98
CA GLU A 41 -20.85 -2.41 4.43
C GLU A 41 -20.88 -2.04 2.96
N ILE A 42 -20.92 -3.04 2.07
CA ILE A 42 -21.05 -2.83 0.64
C ILE A 42 -22.49 -3.11 0.24
N THR A 43 -23.11 -2.16 -0.42
CA THR A 43 -24.43 -2.31 -1.06
C THR A 43 -24.30 -2.14 -2.57
N SER A 44 -25.29 -2.58 -3.34
CA SER A 44 -25.37 -2.32 -4.76
C SER A 44 -26.56 -1.40 -5.07
N ALA A 45 -26.43 -0.62 -6.13
CA ALA A 45 -27.50 0.23 -6.64
C ALA A 45 -27.42 0.29 -8.17
N PRO A 46 -28.56 0.48 -8.87
CA PRO A 46 -28.58 0.66 -10.33
C PRO A 46 -27.71 1.83 -10.79
N GLU A 47 -27.73 2.92 -10.02
CA GLU A 47 -26.91 4.12 -10.23
C GLU A 47 -26.28 4.55 -8.91
N LEU A 48 -25.07 5.12 -8.98
CA LEU A 48 -24.45 5.71 -7.80
C LEU A 48 -25.18 7.01 -7.42
N PRO A 49 -25.42 7.25 -6.11
CA PRO A 49 -26.10 8.46 -5.67
C PRO A 49 -25.32 9.73 -6.00
N THR A 50 -26.01 10.84 -6.14
CA THR A 50 -25.37 12.16 -6.26
C THR A 50 -24.53 12.46 -5.04
N MET A 51 -23.32 12.94 -5.28
CA MET A 51 -22.38 13.28 -4.22
C MET A 51 -22.85 14.52 -3.46
N THR A 52 -22.78 14.46 -2.13
CA THR A 52 -23.03 15.60 -1.24
C THR A 52 -21.71 16.18 -0.72
N GLY A 53 -21.79 17.43 -0.22
CA GLY A 53 -20.64 18.12 0.32
C GLY A 53 -19.79 18.84 -0.74
N ARG A 54 -18.65 19.38 -0.30
CA ARG A 54 -17.72 20.13 -1.15
C ARG A 54 -16.81 19.18 -1.92
N PHE A 55 -16.78 19.32 -3.24
CA PHE A 55 -15.79 18.66 -4.08
C PHE A 55 -14.39 19.25 -3.81
N LEU A 56 -13.43 18.38 -3.44
CA LEU A 56 -12.06 18.79 -3.14
C LEU A 56 -11.12 18.64 -4.34
N GLY A 57 -11.43 17.73 -5.26
CA GLY A 57 -10.60 17.44 -6.42
C GLY A 57 -10.53 15.95 -6.72
N HIS A 58 -9.56 15.57 -7.56
CA HIS A 58 -9.28 14.17 -7.87
C HIS A 58 -7.78 13.87 -7.84
N ARG A 59 -7.42 12.62 -7.55
CA ARG A 59 -6.07 12.08 -7.66
C ARG A 59 -6.12 10.73 -8.38
N GLY A 60 -5.58 10.70 -9.60
CA GLY A 60 -5.76 9.55 -10.49
C GLY A 60 -7.25 9.29 -10.71
N GLU A 61 -7.64 8.04 -10.47
CA GLU A 61 -9.02 7.57 -10.62
C GLU A 61 -9.95 7.87 -9.45
N LYS A 62 -9.49 8.57 -8.40
CA LYS A 62 -10.28 8.90 -7.20
C LYS A 62 -10.71 10.34 -7.19
N TYR A 63 -12.03 10.55 -7.09
CA TYR A 63 -12.70 11.84 -6.90
C TYR A 63 -13.16 11.96 -5.45
N ILE A 64 -12.97 13.11 -4.83
CA ILE A 64 -13.10 13.27 -3.37
C ILE A 64 -14.02 14.42 -3.03
N TRP A 65 -14.98 14.13 -2.17
CA TRP A 65 -15.89 15.12 -1.55
C TRP A 65 -15.74 15.07 -0.05
N ARG A 66 -16.08 16.19 0.60
CA ARG A 66 -16.09 16.33 2.05
C ARG A 66 -17.32 17.07 2.51
N ASP A 67 -17.97 16.54 3.55
CA ASP A 67 -19.06 17.17 4.27
C ASP A 67 -18.79 17.05 5.77
N GLY A 68 -18.35 18.16 6.40
CA GLY A 68 -17.88 18.15 7.78
C GLY A 68 -16.70 17.18 7.99
N SER A 69 -16.89 16.16 8.82
CA SER A 69 -15.93 15.07 9.04
C SER A 69 -16.10 13.91 8.06
N THR A 70 -17.19 13.87 7.30
CA THR A 70 -17.48 12.80 6.34
C THR A 70 -16.67 12.99 5.06
N VAL A 71 -15.95 11.96 4.67
CA VAL A 71 -15.21 11.88 3.41
C VAL A 71 -15.89 10.86 2.50
N THR A 72 -16.13 11.27 1.27
CA THR A 72 -16.67 10.41 0.22
C THR A 72 -15.68 10.34 -0.93
N ARG A 73 -15.31 9.13 -1.34
CA ARG A 73 -14.43 8.84 -2.46
C ARG A 73 -15.16 8.04 -3.51
N LEU A 74 -15.17 8.55 -4.72
CA LEU A 74 -15.64 7.85 -5.91
C LEU A 74 -14.42 7.31 -6.65
N THR A 75 -14.33 6.00 -6.80
CA THR A 75 -13.29 5.37 -7.61
C THR A 75 -13.83 5.12 -9.01
N GLN A 76 -13.08 5.59 -9.99
CA GLN A 76 -13.35 5.38 -11.41
C GLN A 76 -12.48 4.23 -11.93
N ASP A 77 -13.06 3.40 -12.79
CA ASP A 77 -12.32 2.35 -13.48
C ASP A 77 -11.43 2.97 -14.57
N VAL A 78 -10.12 2.77 -14.46
CA VAL A 78 -9.13 3.30 -15.43
C VAL A 78 -9.29 2.72 -16.83
N PHE A 79 -9.84 1.50 -16.97
CA PHE A 79 -10.02 0.84 -18.26
C PHE A 79 -11.32 1.25 -18.96
N ARG A 80 -12.36 1.51 -18.18
CA ARG A 80 -13.70 1.82 -18.69
C ARG A 80 -14.05 3.31 -18.59
N SER A 81 -13.24 4.09 -17.85
CA SER A 81 -13.51 5.49 -17.53
C SER A 81 -14.90 5.73 -16.91
N GLN A 82 -15.40 4.75 -16.15
CA GLN A 82 -16.70 4.77 -15.49
C GLN A 82 -16.56 4.65 -13.99
N PRO A 83 -17.38 5.40 -13.21
CA PRO A 83 -17.40 5.23 -11.75
C PRO A 83 -17.91 3.83 -11.41
N HIS A 84 -17.23 3.12 -10.50
CA HIS A 84 -17.61 1.77 -10.14
C HIS A 84 -17.92 1.57 -8.65
N MET A 85 -17.33 2.39 -7.77
CA MET A 85 -17.55 2.27 -6.33
C MET A 85 -17.45 3.63 -5.64
N LEU A 86 -18.43 3.88 -4.78
CA LEU A 86 -18.45 4.98 -3.84
C LEU A 86 -18.09 4.47 -2.45
N CYS A 87 -17.15 5.11 -1.77
CA CYS A 87 -16.73 4.77 -0.41
C CYS A 87 -16.89 5.99 0.50
N THR A 88 -17.59 5.84 1.61
CA THR A 88 -17.88 6.94 2.57
C THR A 88 -17.53 6.50 3.98
N TYR A 89 -16.82 7.33 4.71
CA TYR A 89 -16.52 7.17 6.13
C TYR A 89 -16.34 8.52 6.84
N ASP A 90 -16.43 8.49 8.15
CA ASP A 90 -16.20 9.65 9.00
C ASP A 90 -14.77 9.66 9.55
N LEU A 91 -14.05 10.80 9.44
CA LEU A 91 -12.67 10.95 9.92
C LEU A 91 -12.54 10.78 11.44
N ASN A 92 -13.61 11.07 12.20
CA ASN A 92 -13.63 10.88 13.65
C ASN A 92 -13.97 9.43 14.06
N SER A 93 -14.51 8.63 13.12
CA SER A 93 -14.90 7.23 13.34
C SER A 93 -14.64 6.38 12.10
N PRO A 94 -13.37 6.26 11.63
CA PRO A 94 -13.02 5.65 10.36
C PRO A 94 -13.21 4.12 10.32
N GLY A 95 -13.54 3.51 11.46
CA GLY A 95 -13.81 2.07 11.56
C GLY A 95 -15.16 1.63 10.99
N SER A 96 -16.05 2.56 10.63
CA SER A 96 -17.36 2.28 10.00
C SER A 96 -17.40 2.87 8.61
N VAL A 97 -17.40 2.00 7.60
CA VAL A 97 -17.29 2.38 6.19
C VAL A 97 -18.52 1.89 5.43
N ARG A 98 -19.08 2.75 4.60
CA ARG A 98 -20.17 2.40 3.68
C ARG A 98 -19.69 2.53 2.26
N CYS A 99 -19.94 1.49 1.47
CA CYS A 99 -19.61 1.47 0.05
C CYS A 99 -20.86 1.16 -0.78
N ILE A 100 -20.94 1.77 -1.95
CA ILE A 100 -22.00 1.50 -2.93
C ILE A 100 -21.31 1.17 -4.25
N ALA A 101 -21.58 -0.02 -4.78
CA ALA A 101 -21.15 -0.42 -6.12
C ALA A 101 -22.34 -0.36 -7.08
N ARG A 102 -22.11 -0.13 -8.38
CA ARG A 102 -23.17 -0.28 -9.36
C ARG A 102 -23.52 -1.76 -9.54
N GLU A 103 -24.79 -2.08 -9.62
CA GLU A 103 -25.26 -3.47 -9.80
C GLU A 103 -24.67 -4.13 -11.05
N GLU A 104 -24.66 -3.45 -12.18
CA GLU A 104 -24.10 -3.96 -13.43
C GLU A 104 -22.59 -4.23 -13.37
N ASP A 105 -21.87 -3.56 -12.47
CA ASP A 105 -20.41 -3.70 -12.28
C ASP A 105 -20.03 -4.58 -11.10
N TRP A 106 -20.98 -5.18 -10.36
CA TRP A 106 -20.73 -5.91 -9.13
C TRP A 106 -19.57 -6.89 -9.23
N ARG A 107 -19.59 -7.77 -10.23
CA ARG A 107 -18.54 -8.77 -10.45
C ARG A 107 -17.18 -8.15 -10.79
N TRP A 108 -17.18 -6.98 -11.38
CA TRP A 108 -15.97 -6.23 -11.72
C TRP A 108 -15.46 -5.49 -10.49
N ALA A 109 -16.32 -4.73 -9.83
CA ALA A 109 -16.00 -3.90 -8.68
C ALA A 109 -15.50 -4.72 -7.47
N THR A 110 -15.89 -5.99 -7.36
CA THR A 110 -15.52 -6.86 -6.24
C THR A 110 -14.29 -7.74 -6.48
N ARG A 111 -13.60 -7.63 -7.62
CA ARG A 111 -12.27 -8.22 -7.82
C ARG A 111 -11.23 -7.49 -6.97
N SER A 112 -10.22 -8.18 -6.46
CA SER A 112 -9.18 -7.61 -5.58
C SER A 112 -8.59 -6.32 -6.11
N GLN A 113 -8.24 -6.27 -7.39
CA GLN A 113 -7.63 -5.10 -8.02
C GLN A 113 -8.53 -3.85 -8.05
N PHE A 114 -9.85 -4.00 -7.92
CA PHE A 114 -10.83 -2.91 -7.91
C PHE A 114 -11.47 -2.73 -6.53
N LEU A 115 -11.73 -3.82 -5.81
CA LEU A 115 -12.33 -3.79 -4.47
C LEU A 115 -11.47 -2.99 -3.48
N TRP A 116 -10.20 -3.33 -3.36
CA TRP A 116 -9.35 -2.71 -2.36
C TRP A 116 -9.05 -1.23 -2.63
N PRO A 117 -8.81 -0.79 -3.86
CA PRO A 117 -8.84 0.64 -4.19
C PRO A 117 -10.22 1.27 -3.95
N GLY A 118 -11.29 0.58 -4.34
CA GLY A 118 -12.68 1.06 -4.20
C GLY A 118 -13.07 1.36 -2.76
N VAL A 119 -12.77 0.46 -1.84
CA VAL A 119 -12.99 0.66 -0.39
C VAL A 119 -11.93 1.56 0.26
N SER A 120 -10.98 2.08 -0.50
CA SER A 120 -9.92 2.97 0.01
C SER A 120 -9.03 2.33 1.07
N LEU A 121 -8.66 1.05 0.90
CA LEU A 121 -7.87 0.27 1.86
C LEU A 121 -6.63 1.00 2.40
N PRO A 122 -5.77 1.67 1.59
CA PRO A 122 -4.64 2.43 2.11
C PRO A 122 -5.02 3.54 3.09
N GLN A 123 -6.10 4.26 2.83
CA GLN A 123 -6.58 5.34 3.69
C GLN A 123 -7.17 4.79 5.01
N LEU A 124 -7.89 3.68 4.95
CA LEU A 124 -8.40 3.02 6.16
C LEU A 124 -7.25 2.51 7.04
N LEU A 125 -6.21 1.91 6.44
CA LEU A 125 -5.01 1.46 7.15
C LEU A 125 -4.21 2.62 7.75
N LEU A 126 -4.21 3.79 7.13
CA LEU A 126 -3.56 4.99 7.66
C LEU A 126 -4.06 5.33 9.07
N HIS A 127 -5.36 5.15 9.35
CA HIS A 127 -5.94 5.38 10.66
C HIS A 127 -5.46 4.37 11.73
N HIS A 128 -4.79 3.29 11.31
CA HIS A 128 -4.15 2.27 12.13
C HIS A 128 -2.61 2.30 12.02
N ASP A 129 -2.03 3.50 11.90
CA ASP A 129 -0.58 3.76 11.89
C ASP A 129 0.18 2.96 10.81
N THR A 130 -0.46 2.81 9.65
CA THR A 130 0.06 2.00 8.55
C THR A 130 0.11 2.84 7.27
N LEU A 131 1.28 2.96 6.66
CA LEU A 131 1.48 3.56 5.35
C LEU A 131 1.57 2.49 4.26
N THR A 132 0.90 2.71 3.15
CA THR A 132 1.04 1.87 1.95
C THR A 132 1.95 2.55 0.95
N PHE A 133 2.98 1.84 0.49
CA PHE A 133 3.96 2.33 -0.47
C PHE A 133 3.79 1.66 -1.84
N HIS A 134 4.02 2.42 -2.89
CA HIS A 134 4.27 1.86 -4.22
C HIS A 134 5.70 1.30 -4.22
N ALA A 135 5.83 0.04 -3.87
CA ALA A 135 7.11 -0.61 -3.65
C ALA A 135 7.06 -2.11 -3.97
N SER A 136 8.20 -2.65 -4.39
CA SER A 136 8.43 -4.10 -4.34
C SER A 136 8.93 -4.47 -2.95
N TYR A 137 8.31 -5.48 -2.34
CA TYR A 137 8.67 -6.02 -1.03
C TYR A 137 9.45 -7.32 -1.20
N VAL A 138 10.67 -7.31 -0.71
CA VAL A 138 11.62 -8.45 -0.75
C VAL A 138 11.95 -8.88 0.67
N ALA A 139 11.87 -10.19 0.93
CA ALA A 139 12.29 -10.82 2.18
C ALA A 139 13.70 -11.38 2.02
N HIS A 140 14.62 -10.98 2.88
CA HIS A 140 15.98 -11.46 2.91
C HIS A 140 16.48 -11.62 4.33
N GLN A 141 16.91 -12.83 4.71
CA GLN A 141 17.51 -13.16 6.01
C GLN A 141 16.77 -12.57 7.24
N GLY A 142 15.45 -12.76 7.28
CA GLY A 142 14.58 -12.31 8.37
C GLY A 142 14.17 -10.84 8.34
N TRP A 143 14.59 -10.07 7.33
CA TRP A 143 14.25 -8.66 7.15
C TRP A 143 13.49 -8.41 5.85
N GLY A 144 12.60 -7.44 5.90
CA GLY A 144 11.95 -6.90 4.72
C GLY A 144 12.74 -5.71 4.16
N ILE A 145 12.93 -5.71 2.85
CA ILE A 145 13.53 -4.62 2.08
C ILE A 145 12.45 -4.08 1.16
N LEU A 146 12.22 -2.77 1.18
CA LEU A 146 11.30 -2.12 0.25
C LEU A 146 12.09 -1.37 -0.83
N PHE A 147 11.86 -1.73 -2.09
CA PHE A 147 12.34 -0.96 -3.25
C PHE A 147 11.22 -0.07 -3.75
N THR A 148 11.39 1.25 -3.64
CA THR A 148 10.43 2.24 -4.08
C THR A 148 11.02 3.18 -5.12
N ALA A 149 10.21 3.60 -6.08
CA ALA A 149 10.57 4.55 -7.12
C ALA A 149 9.32 4.90 -7.95
N PRO A 150 9.36 5.91 -8.81
CA PRO A 150 8.36 6.09 -9.86
C PRO A 150 8.18 4.84 -10.71
N SER A 151 7.05 4.75 -11.40
CA SER A 151 6.78 3.61 -12.31
C SER A 151 7.91 3.46 -13.35
N GLN A 152 8.22 2.22 -13.73
CA GLN A 152 9.24 1.86 -14.73
C GLN A 152 10.70 2.22 -14.37
N THR A 153 11.01 2.58 -13.15
CA THR A 153 12.40 2.91 -12.71
C THR A 153 13.25 1.67 -12.41
N GLY A 154 12.64 0.47 -12.22
CA GLY A 154 13.40 -0.76 -12.01
C GLY A 154 13.15 -1.49 -10.68
N LYS A 155 12.06 -1.20 -9.95
CA LYS A 155 11.70 -1.89 -8.70
C LYS A 155 11.69 -3.41 -8.85
N SER A 156 10.94 -3.92 -9.83
CA SER A 156 10.86 -5.36 -10.10
C SER A 156 12.20 -5.96 -10.55
N THR A 157 13.01 -5.19 -11.27
CA THR A 157 14.37 -5.60 -11.68
C THR A 157 15.25 -5.78 -10.45
N GLN A 158 15.28 -4.83 -9.52
CA GLN A 158 16.05 -4.96 -8.28
C GLN A 158 15.54 -6.12 -7.42
N ALA A 159 14.23 -6.28 -7.26
CA ALA A 159 13.68 -7.43 -6.56
C ALA A 159 14.13 -8.77 -7.15
N SER A 160 14.09 -8.91 -8.47
CA SER A 160 14.57 -10.12 -9.17
C SER A 160 16.08 -10.34 -9.06
N LEU A 161 16.90 -9.28 -9.02
CA LEU A 161 18.34 -9.39 -8.77
C LEU A 161 18.65 -9.93 -7.37
N TRP A 162 17.93 -9.47 -6.36
CA TRP A 162 18.04 -10.00 -4.98
C TRP A 162 17.61 -11.46 -4.91
N GLU A 163 16.52 -11.82 -5.56
CA GLU A 163 16.07 -13.21 -5.65
C GLU A 163 17.13 -14.10 -6.31
N LYS A 164 17.63 -13.68 -7.46
CA LYS A 164 18.62 -14.43 -8.25
C LYS A 164 19.98 -14.58 -7.57
N HIS A 165 20.48 -13.53 -6.93
CA HIS A 165 21.86 -13.47 -6.45
C HIS A 165 22.01 -13.65 -4.94
N ARG A 166 20.93 -13.55 -4.17
CA ARG A 166 20.93 -13.70 -2.70
C ARG A 166 19.90 -14.70 -2.18
N GLY A 167 19.16 -15.37 -3.07
CA GLY A 167 18.10 -16.28 -2.65
C GLY A 167 16.98 -15.59 -1.85
N ALA A 168 16.84 -14.27 -2.00
CA ALA A 168 15.76 -13.51 -1.40
C ALA A 168 14.40 -13.92 -2.02
N ARG A 169 13.30 -13.67 -1.33
CA ARG A 169 11.94 -13.91 -1.85
C ARG A 169 11.23 -12.60 -2.14
N VAL A 170 10.69 -12.46 -3.34
CA VAL A 170 9.76 -11.36 -3.63
C VAL A 170 8.41 -11.72 -3.04
N LEU A 171 7.91 -10.89 -2.13
CA LEU A 171 6.64 -11.12 -1.42
C LEU A 171 5.51 -10.24 -1.95
N ASN A 172 5.83 -9.08 -2.53
CA ASN A 172 4.87 -8.26 -3.24
C ASN A 172 5.59 -7.43 -4.31
N GLY A 173 5.00 -7.33 -5.49
CA GLY A 173 5.64 -6.65 -6.63
C GLY A 173 5.19 -5.21 -6.86
N ASP A 174 4.09 -4.76 -6.24
CA ASP A 174 3.48 -3.46 -6.55
C ASP A 174 3.24 -2.59 -5.32
N LYS A 175 2.63 -3.15 -4.26
CA LYS A 175 2.29 -2.39 -3.06
C LYS A 175 2.66 -3.18 -1.81
N ALA A 176 3.29 -2.51 -0.87
CA ALA A 176 3.57 -3.03 0.45
C ALA A 176 3.15 -2.02 1.51
N ALA A 177 2.76 -2.48 2.68
CA ALA A 177 2.41 -1.61 3.79
C ALA A 177 3.47 -1.68 4.89
N VAL A 178 3.73 -0.56 5.54
CA VAL A 178 4.58 -0.49 6.72
C VAL A 178 3.73 0.00 7.89
N ARG A 179 3.65 -0.81 8.94
CA ARG A 179 2.96 -0.46 10.17
C ARG A 179 3.94 -0.09 11.25
N LEU A 180 3.66 1.03 11.92
CA LEU A 180 4.39 1.45 13.11
C LEU A 180 3.93 0.62 14.32
N GLY A 181 4.88 0.25 15.18
CA GLY A 181 4.68 -0.49 16.42
C GLY A 181 5.94 -0.36 17.26
N GLU A 182 6.24 -1.32 18.13
CA GLU A 182 7.52 -1.35 18.87
C GLU A 182 8.73 -1.30 17.91
N ARG A 183 8.57 -1.91 16.75
CA ARG A 183 9.45 -1.75 15.58
C ARG A 183 8.60 -1.71 14.31
N PRO A 184 9.01 -1.00 13.26
CA PRO A 184 8.31 -1.01 11.99
C PRO A 184 8.28 -2.41 11.37
N MET A 185 7.08 -2.84 10.97
CA MET A 185 6.86 -4.11 10.28
C MET A 185 6.40 -3.84 8.86
N VAL A 186 6.99 -4.51 7.89
CA VAL A 186 6.49 -4.51 6.51
C VAL A 186 5.57 -5.69 6.28
N HIS A 187 4.50 -5.45 5.52
CA HIS A 187 3.45 -6.41 5.23
C HIS A 187 3.18 -6.44 3.72
N GLY A 188 2.91 -7.64 3.20
CA GLY A 188 2.33 -7.77 1.86
C GLY A 188 0.90 -7.23 1.83
N MET A 189 0.47 -6.82 0.64
CA MET A 189 -0.84 -6.21 0.38
C MET A 189 -1.55 -6.95 -0.76
N PRO A 190 -2.89 -6.94 -0.81
CA PRO A 190 -3.65 -7.67 -1.84
C PRO A 190 -3.62 -6.95 -3.21
N PHE A 191 -2.42 -6.60 -3.65
CA PHE A 191 -2.15 -5.90 -4.91
C PHE A 191 -0.92 -6.50 -5.58
N SER A 192 -1.13 -7.49 -6.44
CA SER A 192 -0.04 -8.19 -7.13
C SER A 192 0.57 -7.38 -8.28
N GLY A 193 -0.15 -6.38 -8.78
CA GLY A 193 0.27 -5.57 -9.93
C GLY A 193 0.56 -6.42 -11.16
N THR A 194 1.50 -5.98 -11.99
CA THR A 194 1.91 -6.71 -13.20
C THR A 194 2.81 -7.92 -12.90
N SER A 195 3.37 -8.01 -11.69
CA SER A 195 4.22 -9.14 -11.29
C SER A 195 3.42 -10.41 -10.99
N GLY A 196 2.13 -10.30 -10.65
CA GLY A 196 1.32 -11.41 -10.17
C GLY A 196 1.71 -11.90 -8.77
N ILE A 197 2.65 -11.23 -8.08
CA ILE A 197 3.17 -11.66 -6.78
C ILE A 197 2.53 -10.85 -5.66
N CYS A 198 1.88 -11.57 -4.74
CA CYS A 198 1.20 -11.01 -3.59
C CYS A 198 1.11 -12.09 -2.50
N GLU A 199 1.80 -11.89 -1.38
CA GLU A 199 1.83 -12.82 -0.26
C GLU A 199 1.46 -12.13 1.06
N ASN A 200 0.65 -12.80 1.89
CA ASN A 200 0.31 -12.30 3.23
C ASN A 200 1.40 -12.67 4.24
N VAL A 201 2.54 -12.02 4.11
CA VAL A 201 3.72 -12.25 4.97
C VAL A 201 4.17 -10.92 5.56
N SER A 202 4.51 -10.96 6.86
CA SER A 202 4.98 -9.80 7.61
C SER A 202 6.38 -10.03 8.14
N MET A 203 7.23 -9.03 8.07
CA MET A 203 8.61 -9.07 8.59
C MET A 203 9.00 -7.74 9.22
N PRO A 204 10.01 -7.73 10.11
CA PRO A 204 10.65 -6.48 10.50
C PRO A 204 11.19 -5.74 9.28
N LEU A 205 10.91 -4.45 9.19
CA LEU A 205 11.45 -3.61 8.12
C LEU A 205 12.93 -3.32 8.37
N GLY A 206 13.79 -3.76 7.46
CA GLY A 206 15.24 -3.50 7.52
C GLY A 206 15.57 -2.13 6.94
N CYS A 207 15.09 -1.82 5.76
CA CYS A 207 15.33 -0.53 5.10
C CYS A 207 14.30 -0.26 4.00
N ILE A 208 14.26 1.02 3.58
CA ILE A 208 13.57 1.45 2.37
C ILE A 208 14.63 1.98 1.39
N VAL A 209 14.56 1.55 0.14
CA VAL A 209 15.52 1.90 -0.90
C VAL A 209 14.80 2.66 -2.00
N VAL A 210 15.18 3.91 -2.21
CA VAL A 210 14.69 4.74 -3.30
C VAL A 210 15.60 4.55 -4.51
N LEU A 211 15.03 4.03 -5.61
CA LEU A 211 15.80 3.70 -6.81
C LEU A 211 15.83 4.86 -7.80
N SER A 212 16.95 5.00 -8.49
CA SER A 212 17.08 5.78 -9.71
C SER A 212 17.98 5.05 -10.72
N GLN A 213 17.75 5.27 -12.01
CA GLN A 213 18.59 4.70 -13.07
C GLN A 213 19.88 5.52 -13.20
N ALA A 214 21.02 4.84 -13.33
CA ALA A 214 22.31 5.47 -13.50
C ALA A 214 23.23 4.60 -14.38
N LYS A 215 24.39 5.13 -14.79
CA LYS A 215 25.43 4.39 -15.52
C LYS A 215 26.39 3.64 -14.59
N GLU A 216 26.41 4.02 -13.31
CA GLU A 216 27.25 3.46 -12.27
C GLU A 216 26.41 3.22 -11.01
N ASN A 217 26.81 2.22 -10.23
CA ASN A 217 26.11 1.88 -8.99
C ASN A 217 26.65 2.73 -7.84
N THR A 218 25.77 3.46 -7.18
CA THR A 218 26.09 4.24 -5.98
C THR A 218 24.98 4.12 -4.95
N VAL A 219 25.38 3.91 -3.70
CA VAL A 219 24.47 3.84 -2.55
C VAL A 219 24.85 4.89 -1.53
N ARG A 220 23.87 5.63 -1.07
CA ARG A 220 24.03 6.53 0.07
C ARG A 220 22.83 6.53 0.99
N ARG A 221 23.06 6.67 2.29
CA ARG A 221 21.99 6.90 3.25
C ARG A 221 21.42 8.31 3.07
N LEU A 222 20.09 8.43 3.12
CA LEU A 222 19.40 9.70 2.98
C LEU A 222 19.25 10.41 4.33
N GLY A 223 19.42 11.72 4.33
CA GLY A 223 19.00 12.58 5.45
C GLY A 223 17.46 12.76 5.44
N ALA A 224 16.91 13.16 6.59
CA ALA A 224 15.46 13.21 6.80
C ALA A 224 14.72 14.07 5.76
N GLN A 225 15.21 15.26 5.46
CA GLN A 225 14.54 16.15 4.50
C GLN A 225 14.48 15.58 3.08
N GLU A 226 15.59 15.00 2.63
CA GLU A 226 15.66 14.37 1.30
C GLU A 226 14.83 13.09 1.24
N ALA A 227 14.91 12.24 2.29
CA ALA A 227 14.11 11.04 2.40
C ALA A 227 12.60 11.35 2.34
N LEU A 228 12.15 12.37 3.07
CA LEU A 228 10.75 12.81 3.04
C LEU A 228 10.32 13.25 1.64
N SER A 229 11.15 14.03 0.95
CA SER A 229 10.88 14.49 -0.40
C SER A 229 10.78 13.36 -1.42
N LEU A 230 11.62 12.32 -1.28
CA LEU A 230 11.65 11.19 -2.21
C LEU A 230 10.61 10.11 -1.88
N LEU A 231 10.25 9.94 -0.61
CA LEU A 231 9.29 8.91 -0.19
C LEU A 231 7.83 9.36 -0.34
N SER A 232 7.52 10.62 0.00
CA SER A 232 6.13 11.09 0.05
C SER A 232 5.36 10.93 -1.27
N PRO A 233 5.95 11.08 -2.48
CA PRO A 233 5.25 10.82 -3.73
C PRO A 233 4.90 9.34 -3.97
N ASN A 234 5.59 8.43 -3.27
CA ASN A 234 5.44 6.99 -3.42
C ASN A 234 4.51 6.37 -2.35
N VAL A 235 3.91 7.18 -1.49
CA VAL A 235 2.91 6.73 -0.50
C VAL A 235 1.51 6.92 -1.06
N PHE A 236 0.66 5.89 -0.87
CA PHE A 236 -0.76 5.97 -1.19
C PHE A 236 -1.50 6.78 -0.13
N SER A 237 -1.34 8.08 -0.18
CA SER A 237 -1.99 9.03 0.71
C SER A 237 -2.72 10.09 -0.08
N ASP A 238 -3.69 10.71 0.55
CA ASP A 238 -4.54 11.71 -0.08
C ASP A 238 -4.23 13.10 0.48
N GLN A 239 -3.53 13.90 -0.35
CA GLN A 239 -3.15 15.27 0.01
C GLN A 239 -4.35 16.23 0.08
N LEU A 240 -5.52 15.84 -0.46
CA LEU A 240 -6.73 16.65 -0.45
C LEU A 240 -7.46 16.61 0.90
N ILE A 241 -7.15 15.60 1.74
CA ILE A 241 -7.65 15.50 3.11
C ILE A 241 -6.51 15.85 4.06
N SER A 242 -6.55 17.07 4.62
CA SER A 242 -5.46 17.63 5.43
C SER A 242 -5.09 16.75 6.63
N GLU A 243 -6.07 16.17 7.30
CA GLU A 243 -5.86 15.31 8.47
C GLU A 243 -5.12 14.01 8.10
N GLU A 244 -5.49 13.39 7.00
CA GLU A 244 -4.81 12.21 6.48
C GLU A 244 -3.40 12.52 5.98
N TRP A 245 -3.23 13.66 5.33
CA TRP A 245 -1.92 14.10 4.87
C TRP A 245 -0.98 14.41 6.03
N GLN A 246 -1.45 15.12 7.05
CA GLN A 246 -0.67 15.38 8.27
C GLN A 246 -0.26 14.08 8.96
N LYS A 247 -1.21 13.13 9.12
CA LYS A 247 -0.90 11.81 9.70
C LYS A 247 0.13 11.06 8.86
N THR A 248 0.03 11.11 7.53
CA THR A 248 1.01 10.51 6.61
C THR A 248 2.41 11.06 6.82
N LEU A 249 2.55 12.40 6.93
CA LEU A 249 3.85 13.03 7.15
C LEU A 249 4.45 12.67 8.51
N LEU A 250 3.63 12.64 9.56
CA LEU A 250 4.10 12.25 10.90
C LEU A 250 4.59 10.79 10.90
N LEU A 251 3.83 9.87 10.34
CA LEU A 251 4.25 8.47 10.23
C LEU A 251 5.51 8.30 9.37
N LEU A 252 5.67 9.07 8.28
CA LEU A 252 6.90 9.05 7.50
C LEU A 252 8.11 9.49 8.32
N LEU A 253 7.98 10.53 9.15
CA LEU A 253 9.05 10.98 10.04
C LEU A 253 9.41 9.88 11.06
N ASP A 254 8.43 9.23 11.66
CA ASP A 254 8.65 8.14 12.61
C ASP A 254 9.35 6.94 11.95
N PHE A 255 8.94 6.54 10.75
CA PHE A 255 9.62 5.46 10.00
C PHE A 255 11.06 5.83 9.64
N MET A 256 11.31 7.06 9.19
CA MET A 256 12.66 7.53 8.86
C MET A 256 13.58 7.63 10.08
N ALA A 257 13.03 7.83 11.27
CA ALA A 257 13.78 7.78 12.51
C ALA A 257 14.12 6.33 12.93
N ALA A 258 13.24 5.37 12.59
CA ALA A 258 13.35 3.99 13.04
C ALA A 258 14.14 3.07 12.09
N VAL A 259 14.18 3.37 10.78
CA VAL A 259 14.87 2.53 9.78
C VAL A 259 15.71 3.36 8.83
N PRO A 260 16.84 2.85 8.31
CA PRO A 260 17.64 3.55 7.32
C PRO A 260 16.90 3.63 5.97
N ILE A 261 17.03 4.79 5.34
CA ILE A 261 16.53 5.03 3.99
C ILE A 261 17.74 5.25 3.09
N TYR A 262 17.82 4.48 2.00
CA TYR A 262 18.91 4.58 1.03
C TYR A 262 18.42 5.14 -0.31
N ALA A 263 19.25 5.94 -0.94
CA ALA A 263 19.18 6.18 -2.38
C ALA A 263 20.15 5.20 -3.07
N LEU A 264 19.62 4.44 -4.03
CA LEU A 264 20.40 3.55 -4.89
C LEU A 264 20.23 4.02 -6.34
N ALA A 265 21.26 4.69 -6.85
CA ALA A 265 21.40 4.96 -8.27
C ALA A 265 22.11 3.76 -8.89
N CYS A 266 21.49 3.09 -9.88
CA CYS A 266 21.99 1.77 -10.29
C CYS A 266 21.79 1.42 -11.76
N THR A 267 22.64 0.50 -12.19
CA THR A 267 22.49 -0.35 -13.39
C THR A 267 21.72 -1.63 -13.02
N PRO A 268 21.10 -2.34 -13.99
CA PRO A 268 20.37 -3.58 -13.73
C PRO A 268 21.29 -4.81 -13.65
N ASP A 269 22.29 -4.79 -12.80
CA ASP A 269 23.26 -5.88 -12.62
C ASP A 269 23.53 -6.22 -11.15
N VAL A 270 24.29 -7.30 -10.89
CA VAL A 270 24.57 -7.81 -9.55
C VAL A 270 25.32 -6.81 -8.66
N ARG A 271 26.11 -5.91 -9.24
CA ARG A 271 26.85 -4.90 -8.46
C ARG A 271 25.93 -3.96 -7.70
N ALA A 272 24.73 -3.71 -8.22
CA ALA A 272 23.72 -2.94 -7.49
C ALA A 272 23.31 -3.63 -6.17
N VAL A 273 23.22 -4.97 -6.18
CA VAL A 273 22.94 -5.77 -4.98
C VAL A 273 24.11 -5.71 -4.00
N GLU A 274 25.34 -5.90 -4.50
CA GLU A 274 26.58 -5.89 -3.69
C GLU A 274 26.81 -4.54 -3.02
N GLU A 275 26.62 -3.43 -3.72
CA GLU A 275 26.74 -2.08 -3.17
C GLU A 275 25.70 -1.79 -2.08
N LEU A 276 24.45 -2.18 -2.30
CA LEU A 276 23.40 -2.00 -1.29
C LEU A 276 23.66 -2.86 -0.07
N GLU A 277 24.03 -4.12 -0.24
CA GLU A 277 24.37 -5.04 0.85
C GLU A 277 25.54 -4.51 1.69
N ALA A 278 26.59 -4.02 1.03
CA ALA A 278 27.73 -3.40 1.71
C ALA A 278 27.34 -2.13 2.48
N ALA A 279 26.44 -1.31 1.95
CA ALA A 279 25.92 -0.12 2.65
C ALA A 279 25.09 -0.52 3.89
N MET A 280 24.23 -1.50 3.77
CA MET A 280 23.41 -2.01 4.86
C MET A 280 24.27 -2.59 5.98
N ALA A 281 25.32 -3.36 5.63
CA ALA A 281 26.28 -3.92 6.59
C ALA A 281 27.07 -2.83 7.33
N ARG A 282 27.50 -1.78 6.64
CA ARG A 282 28.20 -0.63 7.27
C ARG A 282 27.32 0.09 8.31
N ASP A 283 26.00 0.13 8.08
CA ASP A 283 25.04 0.76 8.98
C ASP A 283 24.56 -0.20 10.09
N GLY A 284 25.14 -1.40 10.20
CA GLY A 284 24.86 -2.36 11.26
C GLY A 284 23.60 -3.18 11.07
N LEU A 285 23.01 -3.18 9.87
CA LEU A 285 21.98 -4.16 9.51
C LEU A 285 22.65 -5.52 9.36
N GLN A 286 22.71 -6.27 10.46
CA GLN A 286 23.20 -7.64 10.45
C GLN A 286 22.09 -8.56 9.94
N PHE A 287 22.31 -9.12 8.77
CA PHE A 287 21.49 -10.22 8.30
C PHE A 287 21.77 -11.44 9.16
N LEU A 288 20.70 -12.10 9.62
CA LEU A 288 20.81 -13.37 10.31
C LEU A 288 21.40 -14.41 9.35
N HIS A 289 22.59 -14.91 9.63
CA HIS A 289 23.24 -15.99 8.86
C HIS A 289 22.52 -17.32 9.07
#